data_439c9654ea429b0d2daef0e8316ab30e
#
_entry.id   439c9654ea429b0d2daef0e8316ab30e
#
_cell.length_a   1.000
_cell.length_b   1.000
_cell.length_c   1.000
_cell.angle_alpha   90.00
_cell.angle_beta   90.00
_cell.angle_gamma   90.00
#
_symmetry.space_group_name_H-M   'P 1'
#
loop_
_entity.id
_entity.type
_entity.pdbx_description
1 polymer ?
#
loop_
_entity_poly.entity_id
_entity_poly.type
_entity_poly.pdbx_seq_one_letter_code
_entity_poly.pdbx_strand_id
1 'polypeptide(L)'
;MKIDAHHHFWRYDPVEYGWIDDTMKVIRRDFLPEQLRAEIAGTGVDGVVSVQARQNRVETQWLLDLATQHDFIKGVVGWVELVSPDVRADLERFAVNPKLKSVRHVIQGELDDNFILREDFNRGIRELKPFNLAYDILIFERQLPTTIKFVDAHPDQVFILDHIAKPRIKEGAFESWNRNLRELARRPNVYCKASGMVTEADFATWTENQLQRYFAAALEAFGPQRLMFGSDWPVCLVACGYARWHKLVSDWIRNLSQSEQERILGGTAIEAYKL
;
A
#
# COMPACT_ATOMS: atom_id res chain seq x y z
N MET A 1 -15.62 9.70 6.88
CA MET A 1 -14.55 10.13 5.94
C MET A 1 -14.08 8.91 5.16
N LYS A 2 -14.08 8.98 3.82
CA LYS A 2 -13.55 7.94 2.95
C LYS A 2 -12.10 8.26 2.59
N ILE A 3 -11.23 7.26 2.66
CA ILE A 3 -9.78 7.39 2.44
C ILE A 3 -9.33 6.41 1.37
N ASP A 4 -8.62 6.91 0.38
CA ASP A 4 -7.78 6.09 -0.48
C ASP A 4 -6.42 5.87 0.21
N ALA A 5 -6.19 4.66 0.71
CA ALA A 5 -5.03 4.32 1.53
C ALA A 5 -3.75 4.04 0.71
N HIS A 6 -3.81 4.13 -0.63
CA HIS A 6 -2.66 3.84 -1.47
C HIS A 6 -2.74 4.51 -2.83
N HIS A 7 -1.95 5.54 -3.02
CA HIS A 7 -1.68 6.15 -4.33
C HIS A 7 -0.26 6.71 -4.36
N HIS A 8 0.20 7.08 -5.55
CA HIS A 8 1.52 7.68 -5.74
C HIS A 8 1.43 9.03 -6.45
N PHE A 9 2.38 9.90 -6.15
CA PHE A 9 2.71 11.05 -6.97
C PHE A 9 4.10 10.90 -7.53
N TRP A 10 4.34 11.41 -8.72
CA TRP A 10 5.69 11.56 -9.27
C TRP A 10 5.76 12.63 -10.36
N ARG A 11 6.98 13.15 -10.53
CA ARG A 11 7.42 13.77 -11.77
C ARG A 11 8.25 12.74 -12.50
N TYR A 12 7.79 12.37 -13.70
CA TYR A 12 8.38 11.24 -14.39
C TYR A 12 9.79 11.55 -14.88
N ASP A 13 10.70 10.68 -14.56
CA ASP A 13 12.06 10.61 -15.10
C ASP A 13 12.38 9.15 -15.43
N PRO A 14 12.83 8.83 -16.67
CA PRO A 14 13.02 7.43 -17.09
C PRO A 14 14.15 6.70 -16.33
N VAL A 15 15.10 7.42 -15.73
CA VAL A 15 16.16 6.83 -14.91
C VAL A 15 15.66 6.53 -13.51
N GLU A 16 14.97 7.48 -12.90
CA GLU A 16 14.45 7.40 -11.53
C GLU A 16 13.28 6.40 -11.40
N TYR A 17 12.47 6.26 -12.46
CA TYR A 17 11.32 5.35 -12.52
C TYR A 17 11.53 4.21 -13.53
N GLY A 18 12.75 3.65 -13.55
CA GLY A 18 13.13 2.57 -14.48
C GLY A 18 12.29 1.29 -14.36
N TRP A 19 11.50 1.14 -13.29
CA TRP A 19 10.54 0.04 -13.12
C TRP A 19 9.29 0.19 -14.01
N ILE A 20 9.01 1.40 -14.56
CA ILE A 20 7.90 1.64 -15.49
C ILE A 20 8.35 1.22 -16.88
N ASP A 21 8.07 -0.02 -17.26
CA ASP A 21 8.47 -0.59 -18.54
C ASP A 21 7.55 -0.19 -19.71
N ASP A 22 7.77 -0.74 -20.90
CA ASP A 22 7.01 -0.40 -22.11
C ASP A 22 5.54 -0.83 -22.05
N THR A 23 5.19 -1.83 -21.24
CA THR A 23 3.80 -2.25 -21.04
C THR A 23 3.02 -1.24 -20.19
N MET A 24 3.74 -0.41 -19.44
CA MET A 24 3.22 0.60 -18.53
C MET A 24 3.33 2.04 -19.08
N LYS A 25 3.61 2.23 -20.37
CA LYS A 25 3.89 3.55 -20.98
C LYS A 25 2.83 4.63 -20.72
N VAL A 26 1.58 4.24 -20.44
CA VAL A 26 0.47 5.16 -20.15
C VAL A 26 0.74 6.00 -18.89
N ILE A 27 1.59 5.51 -17.99
CA ILE A 27 1.97 6.19 -16.76
C ILE A 27 3.36 6.85 -16.81
N ARG A 28 4.02 6.91 -17.99
CA ARG A 28 5.28 7.62 -18.22
C ARG A 28 5.05 9.12 -18.42
N ARG A 29 4.49 9.77 -17.43
CA ARG A 29 4.25 11.22 -17.38
C ARG A 29 4.12 11.67 -15.93
N ASP A 30 4.02 12.96 -15.69
CA ASP A 30 3.80 13.51 -14.36
C ASP A 30 2.40 13.17 -13.84
N PHE A 31 2.34 12.85 -12.54
CA PHE A 31 1.11 12.66 -11.79
C PHE A 31 1.21 13.41 -10.46
N LEU A 32 0.41 14.48 -10.33
CA LEU A 32 0.49 15.47 -9.29
C LEU A 32 -0.86 15.62 -8.56
N PRO A 33 -0.94 16.33 -7.43
CA PRO A 33 -2.16 16.44 -6.61
C PRO A 33 -3.40 16.91 -7.36
N GLU A 34 -3.27 17.83 -8.31
CA GLU A 34 -4.40 18.37 -9.08
C GLU A 34 -5.06 17.30 -9.95
N GLN A 35 -4.25 16.41 -10.55
CA GLN A 35 -4.77 15.31 -11.37
C GLN A 35 -5.51 14.29 -10.50
N LEU A 36 -4.94 13.90 -9.34
CA LEU A 36 -5.63 12.99 -8.43
C LEU A 36 -6.92 13.61 -7.89
N ARG A 37 -6.91 14.90 -7.56
CA ARG A 37 -8.12 15.60 -7.11
C ARG A 37 -9.23 15.54 -8.15
N ALA A 38 -8.90 15.62 -9.43
CA ALA A 38 -9.87 15.44 -10.52
C ALA A 38 -10.40 13.98 -10.60
N GLU A 39 -9.54 12.99 -10.40
CA GLU A 39 -9.92 11.56 -10.43
C GLU A 39 -10.84 11.18 -9.28
N ILE A 40 -10.61 11.69 -8.06
CA ILE A 40 -11.45 11.40 -6.89
C ILE A 40 -12.75 12.17 -6.87
N ALA A 41 -12.88 13.22 -7.71
CA ALA A 41 -14.09 14.02 -7.81
C ALA A 41 -15.29 13.12 -8.17
N GLY A 42 -16.37 13.20 -7.39
CA GLY A 42 -17.56 12.39 -7.61
C GLY A 42 -17.52 10.96 -7.06
N THR A 43 -16.38 10.49 -6.52
CA THR A 43 -16.30 9.16 -5.88
C THR A 43 -16.67 9.19 -4.40
N GLY A 44 -16.68 10.38 -3.81
CA GLY A 44 -16.90 10.57 -2.37
C GLY A 44 -15.68 10.27 -1.50
N VAL A 45 -14.48 10.10 -2.10
CA VAL A 45 -13.21 10.01 -1.38
C VAL A 45 -12.83 11.41 -0.87
N ASP A 46 -12.62 11.53 0.43
CA ASP A 46 -12.35 12.80 1.13
C ASP A 46 -10.86 13.07 1.31
N GLY A 47 -10.07 11.99 1.35
CA GLY A 47 -8.65 12.09 1.63
C GLY A 47 -7.86 10.90 1.12
N VAL A 48 -6.54 11.06 1.07
CA VAL A 48 -5.63 10.06 0.51
C VAL A 48 -4.38 9.87 1.37
N VAL A 49 -3.75 8.70 1.26
CA VAL A 49 -2.42 8.42 1.81
C VAL A 49 -1.44 8.27 0.66
N SER A 50 -0.49 9.19 0.56
CA SER A 50 0.53 9.20 -0.50
C SER A 50 1.68 8.25 -0.14
N VAL A 51 1.98 7.32 -1.03
CA VAL A 51 3.00 6.28 -0.81
C VAL A 51 4.21 6.56 -1.70
N GLN A 52 5.42 6.36 -1.16
CA GLN A 52 6.66 6.49 -1.93
C GLN A 52 6.65 5.58 -3.17
N ALA A 53 7.24 6.04 -4.27
CA ALA A 53 7.46 5.26 -5.49
C ALA A 53 8.95 4.99 -5.74
N ARG A 54 9.84 5.74 -5.09
CA ARG A 54 11.30 5.60 -5.12
C ARG A 54 11.85 5.40 -3.71
N GLN A 55 12.96 4.67 -3.62
CA GLN A 55 13.65 4.45 -2.34
C GLN A 55 14.71 5.54 -2.12
N ASN A 56 14.26 6.78 -1.87
CA ASN A 56 15.17 7.88 -1.51
C ASN A 56 14.53 8.91 -0.57
N ARG A 57 15.39 9.60 0.18
CA ARG A 57 15.00 10.62 1.17
C ARG A 57 14.41 11.88 0.55
N VAL A 58 14.79 12.17 -0.70
CA VAL A 58 14.32 13.36 -1.42
C VAL A 58 12.83 13.24 -1.72
N GLU A 59 12.39 12.07 -2.16
CA GLU A 59 10.97 11.82 -2.39
C GLU A 59 10.17 11.86 -1.09
N THR A 60 10.69 11.28 0.00
CA THR A 60 10.01 11.38 1.31
C THR A 60 9.76 12.82 1.70
N GLN A 61 10.77 13.69 1.60
CA GLN A 61 10.60 15.12 1.88
C GLN A 61 9.58 15.76 0.95
N TRP A 62 9.67 15.50 -0.35
CA TRP A 62 8.75 16.06 -1.35
C TRP A 62 7.29 15.66 -1.10
N LEU A 63 7.02 14.40 -0.75
CA LEU A 63 5.67 13.94 -0.41
C LEU A 63 5.14 14.63 0.86
N LEU A 64 5.99 14.85 1.87
CA LEU A 64 5.63 15.59 3.08
C LEU A 64 5.33 17.06 2.78
N ASP A 65 6.09 17.69 1.87
CA ASP A 65 5.85 19.06 1.43
C ASP A 65 4.51 19.16 0.68
N LEU A 66 4.19 18.19 -0.20
CA LEU A 66 2.88 18.13 -0.86
C LEU A 66 1.75 17.94 0.15
N ALA A 67 1.93 17.07 1.15
CA ALA A 67 0.93 16.84 2.20
C ALA A 67 0.69 18.06 3.09
N THR A 68 1.67 18.94 3.20
CA THR A 68 1.54 20.22 3.90
C THR A 68 0.76 21.25 3.05
N GLN A 69 0.92 21.22 1.71
CA GLN A 69 0.29 22.15 0.78
C GLN A 69 -1.14 21.74 0.40
N HIS A 70 -1.49 20.45 0.53
CA HIS A 70 -2.78 19.91 0.08
C HIS A 70 -3.48 19.14 1.20
N ASP A 71 -4.49 19.72 1.80
CA ASP A 71 -5.23 19.18 2.96
C ASP A 71 -5.87 17.81 2.74
N PHE A 72 -6.19 17.44 1.48
CA PHE A 72 -6.73 16.12 1.17
C PHE A 72 -5.70 14.99 1.30
N ILE A 73 -4.39 15.29 1.31
CA ILE A 73 -3.35 14.34 1.63
C ILE A 73 -3.28 14.21 3.15
N LYS A 74 -3.82 13.12 3.67
CA LYS A 74 -3.98 12.89 5.11
C LYS A 74 -2.76 12.25 5.75
N GLY A 75 -1.99 11.49 4.97
CA GLY A 75 -0.78 10.81 5.43
C GLY A 75 0.20 10.55 4.31
N VAL A 76 1.43 10.27 4.70
CA VAL A 76 2.54 9.90 3.83
C VAL A 76 3.16 8.61 4.34
N VAL A 77 3.35 7.66 3.43
CA VAL A 77 4.22 6.50 3.59
C VAL A 77 5.53 6.84 2.89
N GLY A 78 6.55 7.20 3.66
CA GLY A 78 7.85 7.61 3.13
C GLY A 78 8.82 6.44 2.99
N TRP A 79 10.07 6.77 2.70
CA TRP A 79 11.17 5.84 2.73
C TRP A 79 12.33 6.41 3.56
N VAL A 80 12.95 5.55 4.35
CA VAL A 80 14.24 5.74 4.99
C VAL A 80 15.08 4.48 4.80
N GLU A 81 16.38 4.59 4.88
CA GLU A 81 17.29 3.45 4.75
C GLU A 81 17.30 2.61 6.03
N LEU A 82 16.32 1.70 6.16
CA LEU A 82 16.12 0.90 7.36
C LEU A 82 17.34 0.06 7.77
N VAL A 83 18.18 -0.35 6.83
CA VAL A 83 19.41 -1.11 7.12
C VAL A 83 20.55 -0.23 7.66
N SER A 84 20.44 1.10 7.52
CA SER A 84 21.46 2.03 7.99
C SER A 84 21.59 1.99 9.52
N PRO A 85 22.82 2.04 10.07
CA PRO A 85 23.01 2.26 11.51
C PRO A 85 22.46 3.61 11.98
N ASP A 86 22.36 4.60 11.08
CA ASP A 86 21.94 5.97 11.34
C ASP A 86 20.45 6.22 11.03
N VAL A 87 19.64 5.16 10.81
CA VAL A 87 18.21 5.26 10.47
C VAL A 87 17.42 6.15 11.41
N ARG A 88 17.80 6.16 12.71
CA ARG A 88 17.16 6.99 13.73
C ARG A 88 17.23 8.48 13.39
N ALA A 89 18.36 8.97 12.87
CA ALA A 89 18.51 10.38 12.48
C ALA A 89 17.55 10.77 11.33
N ASP A 90 17.34 9.86 10.36
CA ASP A 90 16.34 10.07 9.30
C ASP A 90 14.92 10.13 9.88
N LEU A 91 14.59 9.22 10.80
CA LEU A 91 13.29 9.20 11.46
C LEU A 91 13.05 10.46 12.29
N GLU A 92 14.02 10.90 13.08
CA GLU A 92 13.97 12.17 13.83
C GLU A 92 13.73 13.37 12.91
N ARG A 93 14.40 13.39 11.75
CA ARG A 93 14.23 14.45 10.73
C ARG A 93 12.83 14.48 10.14
N PHE A 94 12.30 13.34 9.71
CA PHE A 94 11.04 13.30 8.97
C PHE A 94 9.80 13.24 9.87
N ALA A 95 9.87 12.60 11.06
CA ALA A 95 8.74 12.45 11.96
C ALA A 95 8.33 13.75 12.69
N VAL A 96 9.09 14.85 12.54
CA VAL A 96 8.63 16.19 12.97
C VAL A 96 7.41 16.64 12.17
N ASN A 97 7.22 16.12 10.94
CA ASN A 97 6.03 16.35 10.17
C ASN A 97 4.96 15.32 10.55
N PRO A 98 3.81 15.73 11.15
CA PRO A 98 2.78 14.81 11.62
C PRO A 98 2.08 14.04 10.48
N LYS A 99 2.33 14.42 9.23
CA LYS A 99 1.83 13.71 8.04
C LYS A 99 2.62 12.43 7.74
N LEU A 100 3.84 12.24 8.26
CA LEU A 100 4.52 10.96 8.16
C LEU A 100 3.80 9.93 9.04
N LYS A 101 3.27 8.88 8.43
CA LYS A 101 2.46 7.87 9.11
C LYS A 101 3.09 6.48 9.08
N SER A 102 3.90 6.23 8.07
CA SER A 102 4.54 4.95 7.85
C SER A 102 5.79 5.12 7.00
N VAL A 103 6.59 4.07 6.95
CA VAL A 103 7.66 3.92 5.97
C VAL A 103 7.53 2.59 5.25
N ARG A 104 8.06 2.53 4.02
CA ARG A 104 8.02 1.33 3.18
C ARG A 104 9.37 1.10 2.52
N HIS A 105 9.81 -0.16 2.48
CA HIS A 105 10.91 -0.64 1.65
C HIS A 105 10.36 -1.59 0.58
N VAL A 106 10.92 -1.55 -0.64
CA VAL A 106 10.45 -2.36 -1.78
C VAL A 106 11.06 -3.77 -1.67
N ILE A 107 10.59 -4.57 -0.70
CA ILE A 107 11.08 -5.94 -0.43
C ILE A 107 10.92 -6.84 -1.66
N GLN A 108 9.86 -6.64 -2.45
CA GLN A 108 9.63 -7.40 -3.68
C GLN A 108 10.77 -7.28 -4.71
N GLY A 109 11.55 -6.19 -4.65
CA GLY A 109 12.67 -5.92 -5.56
C GLY A 109 14.02 -6.47 -5.08
N GLU A 110 14.09 -7.00 -3.85
CA GLU A 110 15.32 -7.56 -3.31
C GLU A 110 15.64 -8.92 -3.95
N LEU A 111 16.93 -9.16 -4.18
CA LEU A 111 17.40 -10.42 -4.78
C LEU A 111 17.24 -11.63 -3.85
N ASP A 112 17.30 -11.39 -2.53
CA ASP A 112 17.11 -12.40 -1.50
C ASP A 112 15.69 -12.29 -0.93
N ASP A 113 14.87 -13.31 -1.14
CA ASP A 113 13.51 -13.37 -0.57
C ASP A 113 13.49 -13.37 0.98
N ASN A 114 14.65 -13.60 1.62
CA ASN A 114 14.83 -13.50 3.08
C ASN A 114 15.35 -12.13 3.54
N PHE A 115 15.50 -11.15 2.64
CA PHE A 115 15.98 -9.79 2.99
C PHE A 115 15.27 -9.23 4.22
N ILE A 116 13.96 -9.39 4.31
CA ILE A 116 13.12 -8.91 5.41
C ILE A 116 13.51 -9.50 6.78
N LEU A 117 14.22 -10.65 6.82
CA LEU A 117 14.70 -11.29 8.05
C LEU A 117 16.12 -10.86 8.45
N ARG A 118 16.80 -10.00 7.68
CA ARG A 118 18.13 -9.50 8.02
C ARG A 118 18.10 -8.75 9.35
N GLU A 119 19.13 -8.95 10.18
CA GLU A 119 19.17 -8.32 11.51
C GLU A 119 19.29 -6.79 11.44
N ASP A 120 20.04 -6.26 10.46
CA ASP A 120 20.14 -4.81 10.27
C ASP A 120 18.82 -4.19 9.85
N PHE A 121 18.05 -4.86 9.00
CA PHE A 121 16.69 -4.43 8.63
C PHE A 121 15.74 -4.47 9.83
N ASN A 122 15.74 -5.58 10.58
CA ASN A 122 14.91 -5.75 11.77
C ASN A 122 15.28 -4.76 12.88
N ARG A 123 16.56 -4.36 13.01
CA ARG A 123 16.98 -3.26 13.87
C ARG A 123 16.28 -1.96 13.46
N GLY A 124 16.28 -1.62 12.15
CA GLY A 124 15.59 -0.43 11.64
C GLY A 124 14.09 -0.44 11.88
N ILE A 125 13.44 -1.60 11.76
CA ILE A 125 12.00 -1.75 12.07
C ILE A 125 11.72 -1.42 13.54
N ARG A 126 12.58 -1.86 14.47
CA ARG A 126 12.41 -1.53 15.91
C ARG A 126 12.49 -0.03 16.20
N GLU A 127 13.21 0.74 15.37
CA GLU A 127 13.29 2.20 15.49
C GLU A 127 12.01 2.94 15.09
N LEU A 128 11.03 2.29 14.45
CA LEU A 128 9.76 2.95 14.05
C LEU A 128 8.82 3.20 15.22
N LYS A 129 8.80 2.28 16.21
CA LYS A 129 7.88 2.33 17.35
C LYS A 129 7.99 3.63 18.17
N PRO A 130 9.19 4.15 18.53
CA PRO A 130 9.34 5.40 19.26
C PRO A 130 8.72 6.61 18.54
N PHE A 131 8.62 6.57 17.22
CA PHE A 131 8.02 7.62 16.39
C PHE A 131 6.55 7.36 16.07
N ASN A 132 5.98 6.26 16.62
CA ASN A 132 4.59 5.89 16.37
C ASN A 132 4.26 5.67 14.88
N LEU A 133 5.24 5.20 14.09
CA LEU A 133 5.12 4.92 12.67
C LEU A 133 4.73 3.46 12.43
N ALA A 134 3.85 3.24 11.45
CA ALA A 134 3.60 1.92 10.89
C ALA A 134 4.72 1.51 9.92
N TYR A 135 4.68 0.26 9.45
CA TYR A 135 5.51 -0.22 8.35
C TYR A 135 4.61 -0.85 7.26
N ASP A 136 4.71 -0.32 6.04
CA ASP A 136 4.01 -0.88 4.89
C ASP A 136 4.85 -1.99 4.26
N ILE A 137 4.26 -3.18 4.11
CA ILE A 137 4.92 -4.39 3.60
C ILE A 137 4.61 -4.52 2.11
N LEU A 138 5.59 -4.28 1.25
CA LEU A 138 5.49 -4.45 -0.20
C LEU A 138 6.27 -5.69 -0.64
N ILE A 139 5.56 -6.77 -0.93
CA ILE A 139 6.11 -8.08 -1.27
C ILE A 139 5.37 -8.73 -2.43
N PHE A 140 6.00 -9.71 -3.06
CA PHE A 140 5.30 -10.71 -3.86
C PHE A 140 4.78 -11.86 -2.99
N GLU A 141 3.76 -12.60 -3.46
CA GLU A 141 3.12 -13.71 -2.75
C GLU A 141 4.10 -14.79 -2.28
N ARG A 142 5.18 -15.03 -3.02
CA ARG A 142 6.21 -16.02 -2.67
C ARG A 142 6.96 -15.69 -1.38
N GLN A 143 6.98 -14.39 -1.01
CA GLN A 143 7.64 -13.89 0.20
C GLN A 143 6.74 -13.93 1.44
N LEU A 144 5.45 -14.32 1.33
CA LEU A 144 4.53 -14.41 2.46
C LEU A 144 5.05 -15.31 3.60
N PRO A 145 5.61 -16.53 3.35
CA PRO A 145 6.12 -17.38 4.43
C PRO A 145 7.24 -16.73 5.25
N THR A 146 8.10 -15.96 4.59
CA THR A 146 9.19 -15.20 5.24
C THR A 146 8.63 -14.00 6.00
N THR A 147 7.65 -13.30 5.41
CA THR A 147 6.95 -12.17 6.03
C THR A 147 6.21 -12.56 7.31
N ILE A 148 5.62 -13.75 7.37
CA ILE A 148 4.98 -14.27 8.58
C ILE A 148 5.97 -14.35 9.75
N LYS A 149 7.18 -14.89 9.50
CA LYS A 149 8.24 -14.95 10.51
C LYS A 149 8.71 -13.57 10.96
N PHE A 150 8.81 -12.63 10.02
CA PHE A 150 9.17 -11.24 10.29
C PHE A 150 8.12 -10.56 11.18
N VAL A 151 6.84 -10.69 10.88
CA VAL A 151 5.76 -10.11 11.68
C VAL A 151 5.74 -10.73 13.09
N ASP A 152 5.94 -12.04 13.20
CA ASP A 152 6.01 -12.73 14.51
C ASP A 152 7.16 -12.22 15.40
N ALA A 153 8.26 -11.73 14.79
CA ALA A 153 9.37 -11.13 15.51
C ALA A 153 9.08 -9.71 16.04
N HIS A 154 7.98 -9.08 15.57
CA HIS A 154 7.62 -7.69 15.92
C HIS A 154 6.14 -7.56 16.33
N PRO A 155 5.69 -8.22 17.43
CA PRO A 155 4.27 -8.29 17.79
C PRO A 155 3.64 -6.93 18.12
N ASP A 156 4.46 -5.95 18.51
CA ASP A 156 4.00 -4.60 18.91
C ASP A 156 4.06 -3.57 17.76
N GLN A 157 4.56 -3.95 16.57
CA GLN A 157 4.65 -3.09 15.40
C GLN A 157 3.38 -3.20 14.58
N VAL A 158 2.81 -2.06 14.15
CA VAL A 158 1.69 -2.04 13.19
C VAL A 158 2.24 -2.26 11.78
N PHE A 159 1.70 -3.25 11.10
CA PHE A 159 2.03 -3.59 9.71
C PHE A 159 0.85 -3.39 8.78
N ILE A 160 1.13 -2.92 7.56
CA ILE A 160 0.11 -2.74 6.53
C ILE A 160 0.59 -3.45 5.26
N LEU A 161 -0.07 -4.55 4.91
CA LEU A 161 0.27 -5.33 3.73
C LEU A 161 -0.26 -4.64 2.47
N ASP A 162 0.62 -4.28 1.56
CA ASP A 162 0.28 -3.69 0.27
C ASP A 162 -0.28 -4.75 -0.70
N HIS A 163 -1.31 -4.37 -1.48
CA HIS A 163 -1.79 -5.08 -2.67
C HIS A 163 -2.11 -6.55 -2.43
N ILE A 164 -2.64 -6.89 -1.22
CA ILE A 164 -2.91 -8.30 -0.82
C ILE A 164 -1.74 -9.25 -1.08
N ALA A 165 -0.48 -8.74 -0.97
CA ALA A 165 0.76 -9.45 -1.28
C ALA A 165 0.91 -9.87 -2.76
N LYS A 166 0.35 -9.11 -3.70
CA LYS A 166 0.51 -9.30 -5.16
C LYS A 166 0.38 -10.75 -5.63
N PRO A 167 -0.81 -11.37 -5.51
CA PRO A 167 -1.05 -12.72 -6.02
C PRO A 167 -0.91 -12.74 -7.55
N ARG A 168 -0.41 -13.84 -8.10
CA ARG A 168 -0.29 -14.04 -9.56
C ARG A 168 -1.66 -14.29 -10.19
N ILE A 169 -2.48 -13.20 -10.28
CA ILE A 169 -3.87 -13.26 -10.75
C ILE A 169 -3.92 -13.66 -12.22
N LYS A 170 -2.98 -13.16 -13.04
CA LYS A 170 -2.87 -13.50 -14.46
C LYS A 170 -2.76 -15.01 -14.70
N GLU A 171 -2.00 -15.70 -13.88
CA GLU A 171 -1.81 -17.16 -13.98
C GLU A 171 -2.90 -17.94 -13.23
N GLY A 172 -3.82 -17.29 -12.55
CA GLY A 172 -4.85 -17.94 -11.74
C GLY A 172 -4.31 -18.66 -10.49
N ALA A 173 -3.10 -18.31 -10.04
CA ALA A 173 -2.46 -18.92 -8.88
C ALA A 173 -3.15 -18.44 -7.60
N PHE A 174 -3.93 -19.30 -6.97
CA PHE A 174 -4.79 -18.93 -5.85
C PHE A 174 -4.45 -19.65 -4.54
N GLU A 175 -4.26 -20.98 -4.57
CA GLU A 175 -4.31 -21.79 -3.37
C GLU A 175 -3.14 -21.52 -2.40
N SER A 176 -1.91 -21.42 -2.90
CA SER A 176 -0.73 -21.14 -2.07
C SER A 176 -0.80 -19.75 -1.45
N TRP A 177 -1.15 -18.75 -2.27
CA TRP A 177 -1.36 -17.38 -1.82
C TRP A 177 -2.46 -17.30 -0.74
N ASN A 178 -3.64 -17.86 -1.00
CA ASN A 178 -4.78 -17.81 -0.08
C ASN A 178 -4.44 -18.44 1.29
N ARG A 179 -3.77 -19.62 1.28
CA ARG A 179 -3.33 -20.27 2.51
C ARG A 179 -2.38 -19.37 3.32
N ASN A 180 -1.36 -18.81 2.66
CA ASN A 180 -0.35 -17.99 3.34
C ASN A 180 -0.91 -16.61 3.75
N LEU A 181 -1.81 -16.02 2.96
CA LEU A 181 -2.49 -14.78 3.32
C LEU A 181 -3.35 -14.95 4.57
N ARG A 182 -4.14 -16.04 4.64
CA ARG A 182 -4.94 -16.38 5.83
C ARG A 182 -4.05 -16.63 7.06
N GLU A 183 -2.91 -17.27 6.87
CA GLU A 183 -1.97 -17.47 7.96
C GLU A 183 -1.40 -16.14 8.46
N LEU A 184 -0.98 -15.22 7.56
CA LEU A 184 -0.53 -13.88 7.94
C LEU A 184 -1.64 -13.09 8.67
N ALA A 185 -2.87 -13.16 8.17
CA ALA A 185 -4.03 -12.46 8.72
C ALA A 185 -4.39 -12.86 10.16
N ARG A 186 -3.87 -13.97 10.69
CA ARG A 186 -4.03 -14.35 12.12
C ARG A 186 -3.31 -13.39 13.08
N ARG A 187 -2.39 -12.57 12.58
CA ARG A 187 -1.66 -11.57 13.37
C ARG A 187 -2.51 -10.30 13.48
N PRO A 188 -2.96 -9.92 14.70
CA PRO A 188 -3.90 -8.81 14.89
C PRO A 188 -3.30 -7.44 14.55
N ASN A 189 -1.97 -7.34 14.53
CA ASN A 189 -1.21 -6.12 14.20
C ASN A 189 -0.97 -5.94 12.69
N VAL A 190 -1.58 -6.78 11.83
CA VAL A 190 -1.47 -6.68 10.36
C VAL A 190 -2.80 -6.22 9.77
N TYR A 191 -2.75 -5.11 9.06
CA TYR A 191 -3.80 -4.59 8.18
C TYR A 191 -3.46 -4.93 6.72
N CYS A 192 -4.44 -4.81 5.80
CA CYS A 192 -4.24 -5.15 4.40
C CYS A 192 -4.91 -4.15 3.47
N LYS A 193 -4.25 -3.80 2.38
CA LYS A 193 -4.80 -2.93 1.32
C LYS A 193 -5.38 -3.76 0.18
N ALA A 194 -6.65 -3.53 -0.12
CA ALA A 194 -7.31 -3.96 -1.35
C ALA A 194 -6.97 -2.98 -2.47
N SER A 195 -5.77 -3.09 -3.02
CA SER A 195 -5.21 -2.26 -4.08
C SER A 195 -4.33 -3.10 -5.00
N GLY A 196 -3.86 -2.57 -6.14
CA GLY A 196 -2.88 -3.20 -7.03
C GLY A 196 -3.33 -4.51 -7.70
N MET A 197 -4.59 -4.91 -7.56
CA MET A 197 -5.05 -6.21 -8.08
C MET A 197 -5.14 -6.24 -9.61
N VAL A 198 -5.50 -5.12 -10.21
CA VAL A 198 -5.60 -5.00 -11.68
C VAL A 198 -4.23 -5.10 -12.34
N THR A 199 -3.16 -4.72 -11.64
CA THR A 199 -1.79 -4.76 -12.15
C THR A 199 -1.16 -6.15 -12.06
N GLU A 200 -1.72 -7.03 -11.24
CA GLU A 200 -1.32 -8.44 -11.15
C GLU A 200 -2.14 -9.36 -12.08
N ALA A 201 -3.14 -8.81 -12.76
CA ALA A 201 -3.94 -9.48 -13.78
C ALA A 201 -3.41 -9.17 -15.20
N ASP A 202 -4.03 -9.73 -16.22
CA ASP A 202 -3.74 -9.31 -17.59
C ASP A 202 -4.37 -7.94 -17.86
N PHE A 203 -3.57 -6.95 -18.24
CA PHE A 203 -4.00 -5.55 -18.35
C PHE A 203 -5.18 -5.33 -19.31
N ALA A 204 -5.31 -6.15 -20.34
CA ALA A 204 -6.32 -5.99 -21.38
C ALA A 204 -7.55 -6.89 -21.21
N THR A 205 -7.39 -8.05 -20.56
CA THR A 205 -8.41 -9.13 -20.61
C THR A 205 -8.92 -9.57 -19.24
N TRP A 206 -8.51 -8.92 -18.14
CA TRP A 206 -9.01 -9.26 -16.81
C TRP A 206 -10.55 -9.11 -16.71
N THR A 207 -11.15 -9.91 -15.86
CA THR A 207 -12.59 -9.86 -15.58
C THR A 207 -12.87 -9.53 -14.11
N GLU A 208 -14.04 -8.94 -13.85
CA GLU A 208 -14.48 -8.62 -12.48
C GLU A 208 -14.51 -9.86 -11.59
N ASN A 209 -15.04 -10.97 -12.10
CA ASN A 209 -15.13 -12.24 -11.35
C ASN A 209 -13.74 -12.78 -10.96
N GLN A 210 -12.74 -12.60 -11.85
CA GLN A 210 -11.37 -13.00 -11.56
C GLN A 210 -10.82 -12.22 -10.37
N LEU A 211 -10.96 -10.90 -10.36
CA LEU A 211 -10.47 -10.04 -9.26
C LEU A 211 -11.30 -10.24 -7.99
N GLN A 212 -12.62 -10.35 -8.11
CA GLN A 212 -13.53 -10.51 -6.97
C GLN A 212 -13.20 -11.75 -6.12
N ARG A 213 -12.74 -12.84 -6.75
CA ARG A 213 -12.31 -14.06 -6.03
C ARG A 213 -11.17 -13.76 -5.03
N TYR A 214 -10.18 -12.99 -5.45
CA TYR A 214 -9.03 -12.61 -4.60
C TYR A 214 -9.43 -11.57 -3.55
N PHE A 215 -10.27 -10.61 -3.92
CA PHE A 215 -10.82 -9.64 -2.97
C PHE A 215 -11.63 -10.32 -1.87
N ALA A 216 -12.53 -11.24 -2.22
CA ALA A 216 -13.36 -11.98 -1.27
C ALA A 216 -12.50 -12.78 -0.28
N ALA A 217 -11.44 -13.44 -0.76
CA ALA A 217 -10.52 -14.17 0.11
C ALA A 217 -9.78 -13.24 1.08
N ALA A 218 -9.35 -12.05 0.62
CA ALA A 218 -8.71 -11.06 1.48
C ALA A 218 -9.70 -10.49 2.51
N LEU A 219 -10.93 -10.19 2.10
CA LEU A 219 -11.99 -9.73 3.01
C LEU A 219 -12.33 -10.79 4.07
N GLU A 220 -12.41 -12.07 3.68
CA GLU A 220 -12.65 -13.16 4.62
C GLU A 220 -11.48 -13.31 5.62
N ALA A 221 -10.23 -13.14 5.15
CA ALA A 221 -9.04 -13.32 5.98
C ALA A 221 -8.85 -12.17 7.00
N PHE A 222 -9.00 -10.91 6.58
CA PHE A 222 -8.72 -9.74 7.42
C PHE A 222 -9.99 -9.14 8.06
N GLY A 223 -11.16 -9.44 7.51
CA GLY A 223 -12.42 -8.80 7.88
C GLY A 223 -12.45 -7.30 7.53
N PRO A 224 -13.60 -6.64 7.64
CA PRO A 224 -13.75 -5.22 7.34
C PRO A 224 -12.95 -4.33 8.28
N GLN A 225 -12.57 -4.83 9.46
CA GLN A 225 -11.84 -4.07 10.47
C GLN A 225 -10.35 -3.91 10.15
N ARG A 226 -9.80 -4.76 9.27
CA ARG A 226 -8.38 -4.74 8.93
C ARG A 226 -8.11 -4.74 7.42
N LEU A 227 -9.16 -4.68 6.59
CA LEU A 227 -9.05 -4.47 5.14
C LEU A 227 -9.34 -3.01 4.83
N MET A 228 -8.55 -2.36 3.97
CA MET A 228 -8.75 -0.97 3.57
C MET A 228 -8.66 -0.81 2.05
N PHE A 229 -9.47 0.11 1.52
CA PHE A 229 -9.44 0.50 0.11
C PHE A 229 -8.14 1.25 -0.22
N GLY A 230 -7.57 0.95 -1.39
CA GLY A 230 -6.51 1.71 -2.04
C GLY A 230 -6.66 1.64 -3.55
N SER A 231 -6.38 2.73 -4.23
CA SER A 231 -6.49 2.79 -5.70
C SER A 231 -5.28 2.24 -6.42
N ASP A 232 -4.11 2.41 -5.83
CA ASP A 232 -2.81 2.27 -6.50
C ASP A 232 -2.68 3.22 -7.71
N TRP A 233 -3.38 4.37 -7.68
CA TRP A 233 -3.25 5.38 -8.73
C TRP A 233 -1.87 6.06 -8.65
N PRO A 234 -1.19 6.33 -9.75
CA PRO A 234 -1.61 6.13 -11.14
C PRO A 234 -1.25 4.75 -11.71
N VAL A 235 -0.63 3.86 -10.93
CA VAL A 235 -0.19 2.53 -11.42
C VAL A 235 -1.40 1.74 -11.96
N CYS A 236 -2.55 1.82 -11.30
CA CYS A 236 -3.77 1.14 -11.76
C CYS A 236 -4.19 1.51 -13.20
N LEU A 237 -3.80 2.70 -13.70
CA LEU A 237 -4.19 3.18 -15.03
C LEU A 237 -3.64 2.31 -16.18
N VAL A 238 -2.70 1.43 -15.92
CA VAL A 238 -2.24 0.45 -16.93
C VAL A 238 -3.34 -0.54 -17.30
N ALA A 239 -4.33 -0.74 -16.43
CA ALA A 239 -5.39 -1.74 -16.63
C ALA A 239 -6.79 -1.24 -16.26
N CYS A 240 -6.93 -0.20 -15.41
CA CYS A 240 -8.23 0.26 -14.92
C CYS A 240 -8.17 1.73 -14.49
N GLY A 241 -9.15 2.54 -14.90
CA GLY A 241 -9.30 3.91 -14.39
C GLY A 241 -9.72 3.95 -12.92
N TYR A 242 -9.35 5.03 -12.21
CA TYR A 242 -9.61 5.25 -10.78
C TYR A 242 -11.09 5.01 -10.41
N ALA A 243 -11.99 5.74 -11.07
CA ALA A 243 -13.43 5.67 -10.78
C ALA A 243 -14.01 4.26 -10.96
N ARG A 244 -13.53 3.53 -11.98
CA ARG A 244 -13.94 2.13 -12.21
C ARG A 244 -13.47 1.22 -11.08
N TRP A 245 -12.20 1.33 -10.65
CA TRP A 245 -11.68 0.54 -9.54
C TRP A 245 -12.44 0.82 -8.24
N HIS A 246 -12.64 2.10 -7.90
CA HIS A 246 -13.42 2.51 -6.73
C HIS A 246 -14.85 1.94 -6.77
N LYS A 247 -15.50 2.01 -7.94
CA LYS A 247 -16.84 1.44 -8.13
C LYS A 247 -16.87 -0.07 -7.92
N LEU A 248 -15.91 -0.81 -8.47
CA LEU A 248 -15.82 -2.27 -8.30
C LEU A 248 -15.73 -2.66 -6.82
N VAL A 249 -14.80 -2.06 -6.08
CA VAL A 249 -14.66 -2.34 -4.64
C VAL A 249 -15.94 -1.98 -3.90
N SER A 250 -16.57 -0.84 -4.21
CA SER A 250 -17.84 -0.42 -3.61
C SER A 250 -18.97 -1.41 -3.89
N ASP A 251 -19.06 -1.92 -5.12
CA ASP A 251 -20.05 -2.93 -5.51
C ASP A 251 -19.84 -4.26 -4.77
N TRP A 252 -18.60 -4.69 -4.60
CA TRP A 252 -18.26 -5.96 -3.92
C TRP A 252 -18.61 -5.94 -2.43
N ILE A 253 -18.54 -4.77 -1.80
CA ILE A 253 -18.85 -4.63 -0.37
C ILE A 253 -20.30 -4.21 -0.08
N ARG A 254 -21.14 -3.97 -1.11
CA ARG A 254 -22.49 -3.42 -0.95
C ARG A 254 -23.43 -4.25 -0.07
N ASN A 255 -23.17 -5.57 0.06
CA ASN A 255 -23.96 -6.47 0.89
C ASN A 255 -23.50 -6.51 2.36
N LEU A 256 -22.40 -5.85 2.69
CA LEU A 256 -21.97 -5.67 4.07
C LEU A 256 -22.83 -4.60 4.76
N SER A 257 -22.83 -4.58 6.08
CA SER A 257 -23.46 -3.49 6.84
C SER A 257 -22.82 -2.13 6.49
N GLN A 258 -23.56 -1.04 6.68
CA GLN A 258 -23.04 0.30 6.44
C GLN A 258 -21.75 0.56 7.24
N SER A 259 -21.69 0.14 8.49
CA SER A 259 -20.48 0.31 9.32
C SER A 259 -19.28 -0.46 8.79
N GLU A 260 -19.47 -1.66 8.23
CA GLU A 260 -18.39 -2.43 7.61
C GLU A 260 -17.90 -1.80 6.30
N GLN A 261 -18.83 -1.28 5.49
CA GLN A 261 -18.46 -0.51 4.29
C GLN A 261 -17.66 0.74 4.64
N GLU A 262 -18.08 1.49 5.65
CA GLU A 262 -17.39 2.68 6.16
C GLU A 262 -15.99 2.33 6.70
N ARG A 263 -15.83 1.15 7.33
CA ARG A 263 -14.53 0.64 7.76
C ARG A 263 -13.60 0.44 6.58
N ILE A 264 -14.00 -0.33 5.58
CA ILE A 264 -13.17 -0.64 4.40
C ILE A 264 -12.84 0.62 3.60
N LEU A 265 -13.81 1.51 3.41
CA LEU A 265 -13.63 2.72 2.59
C LEU A 265 -12.91 3.87 3.31
N GLY A 266 -12.54 3.72 4.59
CA GLY A 266 -11.81 4.79 5.27
C GLY A 266 -11.46 4.52 6.73
N GLY A 267 -12.39 4.00 7.53
CA GLY A 267 -12.20 3.84 8.98
C GLY A 267 -10.98 3.01 9.34
N THR A 268 -10.72 1.94 8.59
CA THR A 268 -9.53 1.08 8.78
C THR A 268 -8.23 1.83 8.48
N ALA A 269 -8.19 2.62 7.41
CA ALA A 269 -7.03 3.45 7.10
C ALA A 269 -6.80 4.54 8.18
N ILE A 270 -7.87 5.18 8.64
CA ILE A 270 -7.81 6.20 9.71
C ILE A 270 -7.19 5.60 10.98
N GLU A 271 -7.62 4.39 11.36
CA GLU A 271 -7.10 3.70 12.54
C GLU A 271 -5.65 3.27 12.37
N ALA A 272 -5.34 2.55 11.28
CA ALA A 272 -4.02 1.98 11.05
C ALA A 272 -2.92 3.04 10.91
N TYR A 273 -3.21 4.15 10.22
CA TYR A 273 -2.28 5.26 10.01
C TYR A 273 -2.44 6.40 11.03
N LYS A 274 -3.44 6.35 11.92
CA LYS A 274 -3.74 7.43 12.87
C LYS A 274 -3.88 8.79 12.17
N LEU A 275 -4.78 8.84 11.15
CA LEU A 275 -5.01 10.02 10.30
C LEU A 275 -5.77 11.13 11.04
#